data_96ea24b78d3e7dfd44e6d74e5bc8ee4c
#
_entry.id   96ea24b78d3e7dfd44e6d74e5bc8ee4c
#
_cell.length_a   1.000
_cell.length_b   1.000
_cell.length_c   1.000
_cell.angle_alpha   90.00
_cell.angle_beta   90.00
_cell.angle_gamma   90.00
#
_symmetry.space_group_name_H-M   'P 1'
#
loop_
_entity.id
_entity.type
_entity.pdbx_description
1 polymer ?
#
loop_
_entity_poly.entity_id
_entity_poly.type
_entity_poly.pdbx_seq_one_letter_code
_entity_poly.pdbx_strand_id
1 'polypeptide(L)'
;MGIKSTFNSFLKETCPDVFESVHISEYSFKKVAIDISLYLHKFKAVCGDRWLSAFINLIASLRRNEIHCVFIFDGKSPPEKLGEQSKRRESREKLDRQLFDLEEAFSEYGKTGVVAKCLSDLYDRSRSPKRLLGKRTEGVDMAWIEKKIDQRRNQLYNILPEDYEHAKELFRILQVPYLTAPGEAEKMCSVACIQGLVEAVLSEDTDVMAYGAPVFLSKIDTSSDTCIRITQVNLLNALELNKDRFLDLCIMCGTDYNPNIPRIGSKTAYKRVLQHGGIDQIAAETDLDTSVLNHKRVRQLFTEFESEKFEKIPFCGSPDFSLLEKFVKHHKIQVNIEKLRKDFTHNVVIFEGSDEEEEIIEDEDDVSN
;
A
#
# COMPACT_ATOMS: atom_id res chain seq x y z
N MET A 1 -5.47 -2.01 4.08
CA MET A 1 -6.19 -2.82 3.10
C MET A 1 -5.66 -4.24 3.21
N GLY A 2 -6.22 -5.20 2.51
CA GLY A 2 -5.79 -6.61 2.55
C GLY A 2 -6.34 -7.38 3.73
N ILE A 3 -5.48 -8.13 4.43
CA ILE A 3 -5.89 -8.91 5.60
C ILE A 3 -6.57 -8.00 6.62
N LYS A 4 -7.71 -8.43 7.16
CA LYS A 4 -8.59 -7.57 7.97
C LYS A 4 -7.89 -6.84 9.10
N SER A 5 -8.38 -5.68 9.46
CA SER A 5 -7.75 -4.64 10.30
C SER A 5 -7.19 -5.11 11.66
N THR A 6 -7.70 -6.21 12.21
CA THR A 6 -7.21 -6.80 13.47
C THR A 6 -5.87 -7.52 13.30
N PHE A 7 -5.48 -7.90 12.08
CA PHE A 7 -4.26 -8.66 11.82
C PHE A 7 -2.99 -7.85 12.11
N ASN A 8 -2.91 -6.62 11.61
CA ASN A 8 -1.75 -5.77 11.88
C ASN A 8 -1.59 -5.42 13.37
N SER A 9 -2.71 -5.22 14.08
CA SER A 9 -2.68 -5.02 15.54
C SER A 9 -2.22 -6.28 16.27
N PHE A 10 -2.67 -7.44 15.82
CA PHE A 10 -2.24 -8.74 16.34
C PHE A 10 -0.72 -8.93 16.16
N LEU A 11 -0.17 -8.66 14.96
CA LEU A 11 1.27 -8.79 14.71
C LEU A 11 2.07 -7.86 15.63
N LYS A 12 1.66 -6.60 15.79
CA LYS A 12 2.35 -5.64 16.66
C LYS A 12 2.35 -6.03 18.13
N GLU A 13 1.31 -6.74 18.58
CA GLU A 13 1.24 -7.23 19.97
C GLU A 13 2.02 -8.53 20.15
N THR A 14 2.06 -9.40 19.14
CA THR A 14 2.65 -10.75 19.23
C THR A 14 4.14 -10.74 18.89
N CYS A 15 4.54 -9.97 17.88
CA CYS A 15 5.91 -9.90 17.39
C CYS A 15 6.29 -8.46 17.03
N PRO A 16 6.38 -7.54 18.01
CA PRO A 16 6.70 -6.13 17.77
C PRO A 16 8.06 -5.93 17.10
N ASP A 17 9.02 -6.78 17.38
CA ASP A 17 10.40 -6.66 16.89
C ASP A 17 10.56 -6.93 15.39
N VAL A 18 9.54 -7.51 14.72
CA VAL A 18 9.57 -7.67 13.26
C VAL A 18 9.31 -6.35 12.51
N PHE A 19 8.84 -5.31 13.22
CA PHE A 19 8.58 -3.98 12.66
C PHE A 19 9.82 -3.09 12.83
N GLU A 20 10.77 -3.24 11.96
CA GLU A 20 12.03 -2.51 12.01
C GLU A 20 11.89 -1.11 11.39
N SER A 21 12.25 -0.06 12.14
CA SER A 21 12.34 1.29 11.57
C SER A 21 13.71 1.44 10.92
N VAL A 22 13.73 1.63 9.60
CA VAL A 22 14.97 1.72 8.81
C VAL A 22 15.00 3.00 7.99
N HIS A 23 16.22 3.49 7.72
CA HIS A 23 16.42 4.55 6.74
C HIS A 23 16.36 3.96 5.33
N ILE A 24 15.66 4.62 4.39
CA ILE A 24 15.46 4.05 3.05
C ILE A 24 16.75 3.93 2.25
N SER A 25 17.83 4.65 2.61
CA SER A 25 19.15 4.50 1.97
C SER A 25 19.75 3.08 2.07
N GLU A 26 19.22 2.20 2.93
CA GLU A 26 19.58 0.78 2.90
C GLU A 26 19.23 0.10 1.57
N TYR A 27 18.36 0.73 0.78
CA TYR A 27 17.92 0.28 -0.55
C TYR A 27 18.55 1.10 -1.70
N SER A 28 19.60 1.89 -1.43
CA SER A 28 20.33 2.62 -2.47
C SER A 28 20.82 1.68 -3.56
N PHE A 29 20.71 2.12 -4.82
CA PHE A 29 21.02 1.36 -6.04
C PHE A 29 20.16 0.12 -6.27
N LYS A 30 19.12 -0.08 -5.46
CA LYS A 30 18.17 -1.19 -5.60
C LYS A 30 16.88 -0.74 -6.27
N LYS A 31 16.14 -1.71 -6.79
CA LYS A 31 14.79 -1.50 -7.31
C LYS A 31 13.76 -1.80 -6.23
N VAL A 32 12.71 -0.98 -6.14
CA VAL A 32 11.58 -1.16 -5.22
C VAL A 32 10.28 -1.10 -6.02
N ALA A 33 9.44 -2.12 -5.90
CA ALA A 33 8.12 -2.14 -6.52
C ALA A 33 7.09 -1.42 -5.65
N ILE A 34 6.20 -0.65 -6.28
CA ILE A 34 5.19 0.17 -5.62
C ILE A 34 3.83 -0.07 -6.27
N ASP A 35 2.85 -0.48 -5.47
CA ASP A 35 1.46 -0.49 -5.89
C ASP A 35 0.94 0.95 -5.99
N ILE A 36 0.60 1.39 -7.21
CA ILE A 36 0.13 2.77 -7.43
C ILE A 36 -1.25 2.99 -6.83
N SER A 37 -2.17 2.02 -6.93
CA SER A 37 -3.56 2.20 -6.53
C SER A 37 -3.68 2.55 -5.06
N LEU A 38 -2.91 1.87 -4.23
CA LEU A 38 -2.84 2.17 -2.80
C LEU A 38 -2.39 3.62 -2.54
N TYR A 39 -1.29 4.06 -3.17
CA TYR A 39 -0.77 5.41 -2.98
C TYR A 39 -1.67 6.47 -3.59
N LEU A 40 -2.32 6.21 -4.73
CA LEU A 40 -3.29 7.12 -5.34
C LEU A 40 -4.48 7.33 -4.41
N HIS A 41 -5.02 6.26 -3.84
CA HIS A 41 -6.07 6.33 -2.81
C HIS A 41 -5.61 7.13 -1.58
N LYS A 42 -4.43 6.83 -1.05
CA LYS A 42 -3.86 7.52 0.11
C LYS A 42 -3.66 9.00 -0.15
N PHE A 43 -3.02 9.36 -1.26
CA PHE A 43 -2.69 10.75 -1.56
C PHE A 43 -3.93 11.59 -1.88
N LYS A 44 -4.92 11.03 -2.58
CA LYS A 44 -6.19 11.73 -2.78
C LYS A 44 -6.95 11.94 -1.47
N ALA A 45 -6.99 10.94 -0.60
CA ALA A 45 -7.64 11.04 0.71
C ALA A 45 -7.00 12.09 1.63
N VAL A 46 -5.66 12.21 1.59
CA VAL A 46 -4.90 13.07 2.52
C VAL A 46 -4.64 14.45 1.93
N CYS A 47 -4.29 14.51 0.65
CA CYS A 47 -3.82 15.72 -0.01
C CYS A 47 -4.88 16.39 -0.91
N GLY A 48 -6.02 15.69 -1.17
CA GLY A 48 -7.04 16.19 -2.10
C GLY A 48 -6.44 16.49 -3.47
N ASP A 49 -6.69 17.68 -4.00
CA ASP A 49 -6.21 18.11 -5.33
C ASP A 49 -4.67 18.16 -5.46
N ARG A 50 -3.94 18.12 -4.34
CA ARG A 50 -2.48 18.13 -4.33
C ARG A 50 -1.85 16.74 -4.39
N TRP A 51 -2.59 15.71 -4.72
CA TRP A 51 -2.12 14.32 -4.76
C TRP A 51 -0.91 14.10 -5.69
N LEU A 52 -0.82 14.83 -6.82
CA LEU A 52 0.33 14.78 -7.73
C LEU A 52 1.60 15.30 -7.06
N SER A 53 1.50 16.36 -6.21
CA SER A 53 2.63 16.83 -5.40
C SER A 53 3.15 15.76 -4.45
N ALA A 54 2.25 14.94 -3.90
CA ALA A 54 2.63 13.85 -3.01
C ALA A 54 3.39 12.73 -3.76
N PHE A 55 2.99 12.41 -5.00
CA PHE A 55 3.77 11.49 -5.84
C PHE A 55 5.15 12.06 -6.19
N ILE A 56 5.23 13.34 -6.57
CA ILE A 56 6.52 14.00 -6.85
C ILE A 56 7.44 13.91 -5.61
N ASN A 57 6.91 14.20 -4.42
CA ASN A 57 7.69 14.13 -3.19
C ASN A 57 8.13 12.69 -2.84
N LEU A 58 7.26 11.70 -3.05
CA LEU A 58 7.62 10.30 -2.84
C LEU A 58 8.76 9.88 -3.79
N ILE A 59 8.62 10.18 -5.08
CA ILE A 59 9.64 9.84 -6.08
C ILE A 59 10.94 10.58 -5.79
N ALA A 60 10.88 11.87 -5.45
CA ALA A 60 12.06 12.67 -5.08
C ALA A 60 12.78 12.11 -3.85
N SER A 61 12.04 11.68 -2.83
CA SER A 61 12.62 11.03 -1.64
C SER A 61 13.35 9.74 -2.01
N LEU A 62 12.73 8.88 -2.84
CA LEU A 62 13.36 7.65 -3.30
C LEU A 62 14.60 7.94 -4.15
N ARG A 63 14.50 8.86 -5.12
CA ARG A 63 15.62 9.20 -6.03
C ARG A 63 16.77 9.90 -5.32
N ARG A 64 16.50 10.77 -4.35
CA ARG A 64 17.52 11.39 -3.50
C ARG A 64 18.36 10.35 -2.75
N ASN A 65 17.77 9.20 -2.40
CA ASN A 65 18.42 8.07 -1.78
C ASN A 65 18.88 7.01 -2.80
N GLU A 66 18.93 7.35 -4.10
CA GLU A 66 19.42 6.49 -5.20
C GLU A 66 18.59 5.20 -5.37
N ILE A 67 17.34 5.20 -4.93
CA ILE A 67 16.43 4.08 -5.08
C ILE A 67 15.71 4.17 -6.41
N HIS A 68 15.67 3.07 -7.15
CA HIS A 68 14.94 2.95 -8.41
C HIS A 68 13.54 2.35 -8.16
N CYS A 69 12.51 3.17 -8.21
CA CYS A 69 11.14 2.70 -8.03
C CYS A 69 10.53 2.26 -9.37
N VAL A 70 9.67 1.24 -9.31
CA VAL A 70 8.79 0.84 -10.40
C VAL A 70 7.35 0.84 -9.88
N PHE A 71 6.46 1.56 -10.56
CA PHE A 71 5.04 1.57 -10.20
C PHE A 71 4.30 0.48 -10.96
N ILE A 72 3.43 -0.25 -10.26
CA ILE A 72 2.61 -1.29 -10.85
C ILE A 72 1.14 -0.88 -10.75
N PHE A 73 0.47 -0.85 -11.90
CA PHE A 73 -0.96 -0.55 -12.04
C PHE A 73 -1.76 -1.83 -11.98
N ASP A 74 -2.96 -1.76 -11.37
CA ASP A 74 -3.90 -2.87 -11.40
C ASP A 74 -4.40 -3.17 -12.81
N GLY A 75 -4.58 -4.47 -13.06
CA GLY A 75 -5.32 -5.00 -14.20
C GLY A 75 -6.73 -5.44 -13.79
N LYS A 76 -7.12 -6.62 -14.21
CA LYS A 76 -8.44 -7.17 -13.93
C LYS A 76 -8.47 -7.92 -12.60
N SER A 77 -9.21 -7.39 -11.62
CA SER A 77 -9.41 -8.09 -10.34
C SER A 77 -10.11 -9.45 -10.51
N PRO A 78 -9.75 -10.46 -9.70
CA PRO A 78 -10.41 -11.75 -9.74
C PRO A 78 -11.86 -11.68 -9.24
N PRO A 79 -12.76 -12.59 -9.69
CA PRO A 79 -14.17 -12.57 -9.31
C PRO A 79 -14.41 -12.66 -7.81
N GLU A 80 -13.54 -13.33 -7.09
CA GLU A 80 -13.62 -13.53 -5.65
C GLU A 80 -13.58 -12.19 -4.86
N LYS A 81 -12.97 -11.14 -5.44
CA LYS A 81 -12.90 -9.79 -4.84
C LYS A 81 -14.21 -9.00 -4.98
N LEU A 82 -15.16 -9.42 -5.82
CA LEU A 82 -16.43 -8.70 -6.05
C LEU A 82 -17.23 -8.47 -4.76
N GLY A 83 -17.24 -9.44 -3.85
CA GLY A 83 -17.91 -9.32 -2.56
C GLY A 83 -17.35 -8.19 -1.70
N GLU A 84 -16.03 -8.05 -1.66
CA GLU A 84 -15.37 -6.98 -0.91
C GLU A 84 -15.54 -5.61 -1.61
N GLN A 85 -15.47 -5.57 -2.93
CA GLN A 85 -15.76 -4.36 -3.72
C GLN A 85 -17.18 -3.85 -3.49
N SER A 86 -18.18 -4.74 -3.45
CA SER A 86 -19.57 -4.37 -3.14
C SER A 86 -19.71 -3.77 -1.75
N LYS A 87 -19.09 -4.38 -0.73
CA LYS A 87 -19.10 -3.86 0.64
C LYS A 87 -18.42 -2.49 0.74
N ARG A 88 -17.30 -2.29 0.04
CA ARG A 88 -16.62 -0.98 -0.02
C ARG A 88 -17.51 0.07 -0.67
N ARG A 89 -18.22 -0.28 -1.75
CA ARG A 89 -19.17 0.61 -2.41
C ARG A 89 -20.34 0.98 -1.48
N GLU A 90 -20.98 0.01 -0.84
CA GLU A 90 -22.08 0.25 0.11
C GLU A 90 -21.64 1.14 1.29
N SER A 91 -20.43 0.87 1.83
CA SER A 91 -19.86 1.68 2.90
C SER A 91 -19.62 3.12 2.46
N ARG A 92 -19.16 3.31 1.22
CA ARG A 92 -18.94 4.62 0.63
C ARG A 92 -20.25 5.37 0.41
N GLU A 93 -21.27 4.72 -0.16
CA GLU A 93 -22.61 5.31 -0.35
C GLU A 93 -23.26 5.72 0.99
N LYS A 94 -22.98 4.95 2.06
CA LYS A 94 -23.43 5.32 3.41
C LYS A 94 -22.69 6.56 3.93
N LEU A 95 -21.39 6.65 3.71
CA LEU A 95 -20.60 7.83 4.11
C LEU A 95 -21.01 9.07 3.32
N ASP A 96 -21.29 8.92 2.04
CA ASP A 96 -21.75 9.99 1.17
C ASP A 96 -23.09 10.59 1.65
N ARG A 97 -24.07 9.72 1.93
CA ARG A 97 -25.34 10.15 2.54
C ARG A 97 -25.14 10.87 3.87
N GLN A 98 -24.29 10.34 4.74
CA GLN A 98 -23.98 10.99 6.02
C GLN A 98 -23.29 12.35 5.85
N LEU A 99 -22.43 12.49 4.83
CA LEU A 99 -21.81 13.76 4.52
C LEU A 99 -22.83 14.78 4.03
N PHE A 100 -23.72 14.37 3.11
CA PHE A 100 -24.81 15.22 2.63
C PHE A 100 -25.68 15.76 3.76
N ASP A 101 -26.15 14.89 4.67
CA ASP A 101 -26.94 15.27 5.84
C ASP A 101 -26.21 16.28 6.76
N LEU A 102 -24.88 16.13 6.91
CA LEU A 102 -24.06 17.04 7.71
C LEU A 102 -23.85 18.39 7.02
N GLU A 103 -23.64 18.42 5.72
CA GLU A 103 -23.47 19.65 4.92
C GLU A 103 -24.76 20.45 4.89
N GLU A 104 -25.91 19.80 4.71
CA GLU A 104 -27.22 20.43 4.77
C GLU A 104 -27.46 21.06 6.15
N ALA A 105 -27.25 20.30 7.22
CA ALA A 105 -27.41 20.77 8.60
C ALA A 105 -26.45 21.92 8.94
N PHE A 106 -25.21 21.88 8.44
CA PHE A 106 -24.25 22.95 8.63
C PHE A 106 -24.63 24.23 7.87
N SER A 107 -25.13 24.09 6.65
CA SER A 107 -25.66 25.20 5.85
C SER A 107 -26.90 25.85 6.52
N GLU A 108 -27.79 25.04 7.10
CA GLU A 108 -28.97 25.52 7.84
C GLU A 108 -28.56 26.27 9.12
N TYR A 109 -27.56 25.76 9.83
CA TYR A 109 -26.99 26.45 10.99
C TYR A 109 -26.50 27.86 10.61
N GLY A 110 -25.82 28.01 9.46
CA GLY A 110 -25.36 29.30 8.96
C GLY A 110 -26.49 30.32 8.72
N LYS A 111 -27.70 29.84 8.45
CA LYS A 111 -28.90 30.68 8.20
C LYS A 111 -29.70 30.97 9.47
N THR A 112 -29.83 29.99 10.35
CA THR A 112 -30.79 30.01 11.48
C THR A 112 -30.11 30.13 12.85
N GLY A 113 -28.81 29.81 12.96
CA GLY A 113 -28.09 29.70 14.22
C GLY A 113 -28.49 28.49 15.06
N VAL A 114 -29.39 27.60 14.54
CA VAL A 114 -29.86 26.42 15.26
C VAL A 114 -28.97 25.21 14.96
N VAL A 115 -28.40 24.61 16.02
CA VAL A 115 -27.55 23.42 15.88
C VAL A 115 -28.41 22.17 15.73
N ALA A 116 -28.37 21.53 14.57
CA ALA A 116 -29.06 20.28 14.31
C ALA A 116 -28.44 19.12 15.12
N LYS A 117 -29.27 18.12 15.45
CA LYS A 117 -28.86 16.96 16.27
C LYS A 117 -27.69 16.17 15.64
N CYS A 118 -27.62 16.03 14.33
CA CYS A 118 -26.52 15.31 13.66
C CYS A 118 -25.17 15.99 13.88
N LEU A 119 -25.11 17.35 13.98
CA LEU A 119 -23.90 18.11 14.27
C LEU A 119 -23.48 17.95 15.73
N SER A 120 -24.41 18.02 16.69
CA SER A 120 -24.12 17.78 18.09
C SER A 120 -23.68 16.33 18.35
N ASP A 121 -24.35 15.35 17.76
CA ASP A 121 -23.97 13.93 17.87
C ASP A 121 -22.56 13.66 17.31
N LEU A 122 -22.19 14.32 16.19
CA LEU A 122 -20.85 14.24 15.62
C LEU A 122 -19.79 14.79 16.57
N TYR A 123 -20.09 15.92 17.21
CA TYR A 123 -19.19 16.58 18.16
C TYR A 123 -19.01 15.73 19.43
N ASP A 124 -20.09 15.19 19.99
CA ASP A 124 -20.09 14.41 21.21
C ASP A 124 -19.38 13.06 21.05
N ARG A 125 -19.59 12.34 19.95
CA ARG A 125 -18.88 11.07 19.66
C ARG A 125 -17.38 11.23 19.50
N SER A 126 -16.90 12.41 19.16
CA SER A 126 -15.47 12.68 18.99
C SER A 126 -14.74 12.98 20.32
N ARG A 127 -15.48 13.29 21.39
CA ARG A 127 -14.94 13.54 22.72
C ARG A 127 -14.59 12.22 23.39
N SER A 128 -13.32 11.82 23.29
CA SER A 128 -12.78 10.70 24.06
C SER A 128 -12.96 10.96 25.58
N PRO A 129 -13.26 9.95 26.42
CA PRO A 129 -13.39 10.07 27.87
C PRO A 129 -12.18 10.72 28.58
N LYS A 130 -10.99 10.68 27.97
CA LYS A 130 -9.76 11.29 28.48
C LYS A 130 -9.75 12.84 28.47
N ARG A 131 -10.68 13.49 27.77
CA ARG A 131 -10.83 14.97 27.74
C ARG A 131 -11.88 15.51 28.72
N LEU A 132 -12.50 14.67 29.53
CA LEU A 132 -13.52 15.03 30.52
C LEU A 132 -12.99 15.86 31.73
N LEU A 133 -11.67 16.12 31.80
CA LEU A 133 -11.05 16.92 32.87
C LEU A 133 -10.88 18.41 32.53
N GLY A 134 -11.26 18.86 31.34
CA GLY A 134 -11.28 20.27 30.94
C GLY A 134 -12.68 20.87 31.10
N LYS A 135 -12.76 22.17 31.46
CA LYS A 135 -14.02 22.94 31.53
C LYS A 135 -14.93 22.63 30.37
N ARG A 136 -16.18 22.20 30.60
CA ARG A 136 -17.24 22.14 29.61
C ARG A 136 -17.35 23.52 28.97
N THR A 137 -16.92 23.69 27.74
CA THR A 137 -17.37 24.82 26.90
C THR A 137 -18.82 24.54 26.58
N GLU A 138 -19.72 25.35 27.05
CA GLU A 138 -21.13 25.33 26.67
C GLU A 138 -21.21 25.70 25.18
N GLY A 139 -21.47 24.70 24.33
CA GLY A 139 -21.70 24.88 22.91
C GLY A 139 -20.93 23.88 22.03
N VAL A 140 -21.45 23.67 20.84
CA VAL A 140 -20.80 22.88 19.77
C VAL A 140 -19.79 23.78 19.06
N ASP A 141 -18.54 23.31 18.94
CA ASP A 141 -17.51 24.02 18.19
C ASP A 141 -17.76 23.84 16.68
N MET A 142 -18.33 24.84 16.06
CA MET A 142 -18.71 24.81 14.65
C MET A 142 -17.49 24.85 13.70
N ALA A 143 -16.39 25.48 14.09
CA ALA A 143 -15.15 25.46 13.31
C ALA A 143 -14.53 24.05 13.29
N TRP A 144 -14.65 23.32 14.40
CA TRP A 144 -14.27 21.92 14.46
C TRP A 144 -15.20 21.03 13.60
N ILE A 145 -16.51 21.30 13.59
CA ILE A 145 -17.50 20.62 12.74
C ILE A 145 -17.14 20.81 11.25
N GLU A 146 -16.91 22.05 10.83
CA GLU A 146 -16.52 22.38 9.46
C GLU A 146 -15.28 21.59 9.02
N LYS A 147 -14.23 21.60 9.84
CA LYS A 147 -13.03 20.82 9.59
C LYS A 147 -13.30 19.32 9.48
N LYS A 148 -14.29 18.79 10.24
CA LYS A 148 -14.69 17.37 10.16
C LYS A 148 -15.48 17.06 8.90
N ILE A 149 -16.33 17.96 8.46
CA ILE A 149 -17.04 17.86 7.18
C ILE A 149 -16.03 17.81 6.04
N ASP A 150 -15.05 18.73 6.01
CA ASP A 150 -13.99 18.74 5.00
C ASP A 150 -13.14 17.47 5.01
N GLN A 151 -12.78 16.97 6.19
CA GLN A 151 -12.08 15.68 6.31
C GLN A 151 -12.89 14.53 5.73
N ARG A 152 -14.22 14.48 5.94
CA ARG A 152 -15.09 13.45 5.38
C ARG A 152 -15.28 13.62 3.87
N ARG A 153 -15.41 14.86 3.39
CA ARG A 153 -15.44 15.16 1.95
C ARG A 153 -14.19 14.64 1.25
N ASN A 154 -13.02 14.86 1.85
CA ASN A 154 -11.77 14.34 1.33
C ASN A 154 -11.68 12.81 1.36
N GLN A 155 -12.39 12.12 2.26
CA GLN A 155 -12.49 10.65 2.27
C GLN A 155 -13.38 10.10 1.15
N LEU A 156 -14.30 10.91 0.61
CA LEU A 156 -15.23 10.54 -0.46
C LEU A 156 -14.72 10.90 -1.87
N TYR A 157 -13.43 11.24 -2.00
CA TYR A 157 -12.83 11.51 -3.31
C TYR A 157 -13.08 10.35 -4.29
N ASN A 158 -13.19 10.67 -5.56
CA ASN A 158 -13.25 9.70 -6.64
C ASN A 158 -11.88 9.59 -7.31
N ILE A 159 -11.46 8.37 -7.60
CA ILE A 159 -10.39 8.13 -8.55
C ILE A 159 -11.04 8.00 -9.92
N LEU A 160 -10.62 8.85 -10.83
CA LEU A 160 -11.10 8.89 -12.20
C LEU A 160 -10.06 8.21 -13.12
N PRO A 161 -10.46 7.71 -14.29
CA PRO A 161 -9.50 7.19 -15.27
C PRO A 161 -8.40 8.19 -15.62
N GLU A 162 -8.74 9.49 -15.68
CA GLU A 162 -7.78 10.55 -15.95
C GLU A 162 -6.67 10.66 -14.89
N ASP A 163 -6.95 10.30 -13.65
CA ASP A 163 -5.94 10.33 -12.57
C ASP A 163 -4.80 9.33 -12.85
N TYR A 164 -5.15 8.16 -13.36
CA TYR A 164 -4.15 7.17 -13.77
C TYR A 164 -3.33 7.67 -14.96
N GLU A 165 -3.95 8.35 -15.93
CA GLU A 165 -3.22 8.91 -17.07
C GLU A 165 -2.31 10.07 -16.64
N HIS A 166 -2.74 10.95 -15.75
CA HIS A 166 -1.90 12.00 -15.17
C HIS A 166 -0.70 11.42 -14.40
N ALA A 167 -0.92 10.33 -13.65
CA ALA A 167 0.17 9.63 -12.97
C ALA A 167 1.18 9.03 -13.98
N LYS A 168 0.71 8.37 -15.03
CA LYS A 168 1.56 7.82 -16.09
C LYS A 168 2.33 8.92 -16.83
N GLU A 169 1.68 10.07 -17.11
CA GLU A 169 2.35 11.21 -17.71
C GLU A 169 3.48 11.74 -16.82
N LEU A 170 3.20 11.92 -15.51
CA LEU A 170 4.18 12.31 -14.52
C LEU A 170 5.36 11.32 -14.49
N PHE A 171 5.10 10.01 -14.49
CA PHE A 171 6.14 8.97 -14.46
C PHE A 171 7.02 8.99 -15.72
N ARG A 172 6.41 9.21 -16.90
CA ARG A 172 7.18 9.38 -18.15
C ARG A 172 8.11 10.61 -18.07
N ILE A 173 7.61 11.74 -17.57
CA ILE A 173 8.39 12.98 -17.42
C ILE A 173 9.54 12.77 -16.42
N LEU A 174 9.30 12.06 -15.32
CA LEU A 174 10.28 11.75 -14.29
C LEU A 174 11.17 10.55 -14.65
N GLN A 175 10.98 9.94 -15.82
CA GLN A 175 11.68 8.74 -16.28
C GLN A 175 11.63 7.59 -15.25
N VAL A 176 10.45 7.42 -14.62
CA VAL A 176 10.17 6.34 -13.68
C VAL A 176 9.42 5.23 -14.40
N PRO A 177 9.93 3.99 -14.42
CA PRO A 177 9.25 2.86 -15.04
C PRO A 177 7.93 2.54 -14.35
N TYR A 178 6.95 2.10 -15.17
CA TYR A 178 5.70 1.56 -14.66
C TYR A 178 5.24 0.38 -15.53
N LEU A 179 4.51 -0.52 -14.88
CA LEU A 179 3.95 -1.73 -15.49
C LEU A 179 2.45 -1.81 -15.20
N THR A 180 1.74 -2.63 -15.96
CA THR A 180 0.35 -2.97 -15.66
C THR A 180 0.27 -4.47 -15.38
N ALA A 181 -0.21 -4.83 -14.20
CA ALA A 181 -0.42 -6.22 -13.83
C ALA A 181 -1.53 -6.86 -14.67
N PRO A 182 -1.48 -8.14 -14.98
CA PRO A 182 -2.62 -8.86 -15.56
C PRO A 182 -3.78 -8.96 -14.57
N GLY A 183 -3.48 -9.00 -13.28
CA GLY A 183 -4.38 -9.03 -12.14
C GLY A 183 -4.15 -7.86 -11.20
N GLU A 184 -3.87 -8.15 -9.94
CA GLU A 184 -3.68 -7.15 -8.89
C GLU A 184 -2.21 -6.70 -8.79
N ALA A 185 -2.01 -5.40 -8.57
CA ALA A 185 -0.69 -4.79 -8.51
C ALA A 185 0.15 -5.34 -7.34
N GLU A 186 -0.45 -5.53 -6.16
CA GLU A 186 0.23 -6.08 -4.98
C GLU A 186 0.74 -7.51 -5.21
N LYS A 187 0.00 -8.32 -5.98
CA LYS A 187 0.45 -9.65 -6.41
C LYS A 187 1.69 -9.53 -7.30
N MET A 188 1.61 -8.71 -8.35
CA MET A 188 2.73 -8.53 -9.28
C MET A 188 3.96 -7.93 -8.58
N CYS A 189 3.79 -6.95 -7.67
CA CYS A 189 4.88 -6.43 -6.83
C CYS A 189 5.56 -7.54 -6.03
N SER A 190 4.75 -8.39 -5.38
CA SER A 190 5.24 -9.49 -4.54
C SER A 190 6.01 -10.52 -5.36
N VAL A 191 5.49 -10.90 -6.53
CA VAL A 191 6.16 -11.85 -7.45
C VAL A 191 7.48 -11.28 -7.97
N ALA A 192 7.53 -10.00 -8.33
CA ALA A 192 8.77 -9.35 -8.74
C ALA A 192 9.84 -9.41 -7.64
N CYS A 193 9.45 -9.26 -6.38
CA CYS A 193 10.35 -9.37 -5.23
C CYS A 193 10.78 -10.82 -4.98
N ILE A 194 9.86 -11.79 -5.08
CA ILE A 194 10.18 -13.22 -4.94
C ILE A 194 11.18 -13.68 -6.02
N GLN A 195 11.04 -13.15 -7.25
CA GLN A 195 11.94 -13.48 -8.36
C GLN A 195 13.28 -12.69 -8.33
N GLY A 196 13.48 -11.82 -7.34
CA GLY A 196 14.70 -11.01 -7.22
C GLY A 196 14.82 -9.89 -8.27
N LEU A 197 13.74 -9.55 -8.98
CA LEU A 197 13.73 -8.44 -9.94
C LEU A 197 13.68 -7.07 -9.25
N VAL A 198 13.16 -7.04 -8.04
CA VAL A 198 13.19 -5.92 -7.11
C VAL A 198 13.59 -6.39 -5.71
N GLU A 199 14.20 -5.51 -4.92
CA GLU A 199 14.67 -5.83 -3.56
C GLU A 199 13.53 -5.86 -2.54
N ALA A 200 12.55 -4.98 -2.71
CA ALA A 200 11.46 -4.84 -1.75
C ALA A 200 10.16 -4.39 -2.43
N VAL A 201 9.05 -4.59 -1.72
CA VAL A 201 7.72 -4.05 -2.07
C VAL A 201 7.38 -2.94 -1.10
N LEU A 202 7.16 -1.72 -1.61
CA LEU A 202 6.67 -0.59 -0.83
C LEU A 202 5.15 -0.50 -0.96
N SER A 203 4.44 -0.85 0.10
CA SER A 203 2.98 -0.83 0.17
C SER A 203 2.52 -0.65 1.62
N GLU A 204 1.24 -0.36 1.84
CA GLU A 204 0.59 -0.44 3.15
C GLU A 204 -0.47 -1.56 3.18
N ASP A 205 -0.54 -2.34 2.10
CA ASP A 205 -1.42 -3.48 2.01
C ASP A 205 -0.75 -4.73 2.60
N THR A 206 -1.43 -5.34 3.56
CA THR A 206 -0.92 -6.52 4.26
C THR A 206 -0.99 -7.79 3.44
N ASP A 207 -1.73 -7.78 2.30
CA ASP A 207 -1.78 -8.92 1.38
C ASP A 207 -0.42 -9.20 0.72
N VAL A 208 0.47 -8.20 0.63
CA VAL A 208 1.87 -8.37 0.21
C VAL A 208 2.59 -9.43 1.04
N MET A 209 2.32 -9.49 2.36
CA MET A 209 2.88 -10.53 3.24
C MET A 209 2.27 -11.90 2.96
N ALA A 210 0.97 -11.96 2.65
CA ALA A 210 0.29 -13.22 2.31
C ALA A 210 0.75 -13.78 0.96
N TYR A 211 1.06 -12.91 -0.03
CA TYR A 211 1.72 -13.31 -1.27
C TYR A 211 3.16 -13.80 -1.08
N GLY A 212 3.74 -13.54 0.08
CA GLY A 212 5.07 -14.06 0.44
C GLY A 212 6.23 -13.22 -0.07
N ALA A 213 6.05 -11.92 -0.26
CA ALA A 213 7.15 -11.01 -0.60
C ALA A 213 8.27 -11.09 0.46
N PRO A 214 9.53 -11.30 0.07
CA PRO A 214 10.66 -11.41 0.99
C PRO A 214 10.85 -10.18 1.88
N VAL A 215 10.65 -8.98 1.32
CA VAL A 215 10.80 -7.69 2.01
C VAL A 215 9.60 -6.81 1.74
N PHE A 216 8.91 -6.45 2.80
CA PHE A 216 7.78 -5.52 2.80
C PHE A 216 8.17 -4.22 3.50
N LEU A 217 8.06 -3.11 2.78
CA LEU A 217 8.26 -1.75 3.29
C LEU A 217 6.91 -1.04 3.41
N SER A 218 6.70 -0.36 4.51
CA SER A 218 5.46 0.37 4.76
C SER A 218 5.71 1.68 5.50
N LYS A 219 4.69 2.54 5.55
CA LYS A 219 4.72 3.81 6.30
C LYS A 219 5.92 4.69 5.99
N ILE A 220 6.25 4.83 4.71
CA ILE A 220 7.34 5.73 4.31
C ILE A 220 7.04 7.16 4.78
N ASP A 221 8.03 7.75 5.44
CA ASP A 221 8.08 9.17 5.77
C ASP A 221 9.13 9.86 4.89
N THR A 222 8.68 10.62 3.92
CA THR A 222 9.53 11.32 2.95
C THR A 222 10.24 12.55 3.54
N SER A 223 9.95 12.92 4.79
CA SER A 223 10.61 14.04 5.48
C SER A 223 11.86 13.57 6.24
N SER A 224 11.82 12.37 6.80
CA SER A 224 12.94 11.75 7.52
C SER A 224 13.61 10.63 6.73
N ASP A 225 13.13 10.32 5.53
CA ASP A 225 13.59 9.23 4.68
C ASP A 225 13.63 7.87 5.41
N THR A 226 12.59 7.60 6.20
CA THR A 226 12.44 6.36 6.97
C THR A 226 11.21 5.58 6.57
N CYS A 227 11.23 4.28 6.80
CA CYS A 227 10.07 3.41 6.63
C CYS A 227 10.09 2.27 7.65
N ILE A 228 8.99 1.53 7.73
CA ILE A 228 8.93 0.29 8.50
C ILE A 228 9.19 -0.87 7.55
N ARG A 229 10.22 -1.67 7.88
CA ARG A 229 10.57 -2.91 7.20
C ARG A 229 10.00 -4.11 7.95
N ILE A 230 9.46 -5.07 7.20
CA ILE A 230 9.13 -6.41 7.69
C ILE A 230 9.75 -7.40 6.68
N THR A 231 10.61 -8.30 7.15
CA THR A 231 11.10 -9.39 6.33
C THR A 231 10.26 -10.65 6.58
N GLN A 232 9.96 -11.40 5.51
CA GLN A 232 9.18 -12.63 5.63
C GLN A 232 9.87 -13.64 6.57
N VAL A 233 11.20 -13.73 6.51
CA VAL A 233 11.97 -14.65 7.36
C VAL A 233 11.79 -14.33 8.84
N ASN A 234 11.97 -13.06 9.23
CA ASN A 234 11.80 -12.64 10.62
C ASN A 234 10.37 -12.84 11.10
N LEU A 235 9.38 -12.52 10.24
CA LEU A 235 7.97 -12.68 10.54
C LEU A 235 7.59 -14.16 10.80
N LEU A 236 8.01 -15.06 9.91
CA LEU A 236 7.73 -16.50 10.04
C LEU A 236 8.41 -17.10 11.27
N ASN A 237 9.68 -16.73 11.53
CA ASN A 237 10.42 -17.17 12.71
C ASN A 237 9.75 -16.68 14.01
N ALA A 238 9.36 -15.41 14.08
CA ALA A 238 8.71 -14.84 15.26
C ALA A 238 7.33 -15.44 15.55
N LEU A 239 6.62 -15.91 14.51
CA LEU A 239 5.34 -16.58 14.63
C LEU A 239 5.47 -18.11 14.75
N GLU A 240 6.67 -18.69 14.65
CA GLU A 240 6.91 -20.14 14.62
C GLU A 240 6.08 -20.86 13.53
N LEU A 241 5.90 -20.20 12.37
CA LEU A 241 5.11 -20.69 11.25
C LEU A 241 5.99 -20.87 10.00
N ASN A 242 5.64 -21.86 9.17
CA ASN A 242 6.12 -21.90 7.80
C ASN A 242 5.19 -21.08 6.88
N LYS A 243 5.58 -20.92 5.62
CA LYS A 243 4.82 -20.11 4.63
C LYS A 243 3.36 -20.55 4.48
N ASP A 244 3.12 -21.86 4.41
CA ASP A 244 1.77 -22.42 4.18
C ASP A 244 0.85 -22.15 5.39
N ARG A 245 1.35 -22.38 6.60
CA ARG A 245 0.60 -22.08 7.83
C ARG A 245 0.39 -20.60 8.04
N PHE A 246 1.34 -19.77 7.65
CA PHE A 246 1.17 -18.31 7.67
C PHE A 246 0.09 -17.86 6.69
N LEU A 247 0.07 -18.40 5.47
CA LEU A 247 -1.00 -18.13 4.51
C LEU A 247 -2.36 -18.58 5.05
N ASP A 248 -2.44 -19.76 5.66
CA ASP A 248 -3.66 -20.25 6.30
C ASP A 248 -4.12 -19.32 7.45
N LEU A 249 -3.19 -18.81 8.25
CA LEU A 249 -3.50 -17.79 9.26
C LEU A 249 -4.11 -16.54 8.63
N CYS A 250 -3.52 -16.05 7.53
CA CYS A 250 -4.05 -14.89 6.80
C CYS A 250 -5.47 -15.15 6.28
N ILE A 251 -5.71 -16.31 5.67
CA ILE A 251 -7.03 -16.74 5.17
C ILE A 251 -8.05 -16.83 6.32
N MET A 252 -7.69 -17.40 7.45
CA MET A 252 -8.56 -17.45 8.63
C MET A 252 -8.90 -16.08 9.19
N CYS A 253 -7.99 -15.11 9.09
CA CYS A 253 -8.25 -13.72 9.48
C CYS A 253 -9.20 -13.00 8.52
N GLY A 254 -9.37 -13.55 7.32
CA GLY A 254 -10.14 -12.96 6.22
C GLY A 254 -9.29 -12.01 5.38
N THR A 255 -9.37 -12.19 4.07
CA THR A 255 -8.67 -11.42 3.03
C THR A 255 -9.68 -10.68 2.16
N ASP A 256 -9.21 -10.00 1.12
CA ASP A 256 -10.08 -9.41 0.10
C ASP A 256 -10.85 -10.48 -0.70
N TYR A 257 -10.41 -11.77 -0.66
CA TYR A 257 -11.01 -12.88 -1.38
C TYR A 257 -11.98 -13.74 -0.54
N ASN A 258 -11.92 -13.62 0.78
CA ASN A 258 -12.78 -14.40 1.67
C ASN A 258 -13.12 -13.65 2.96
N PRO A 259 -14.31 -13.89 3.54
CA PRO A 259 -14.62 -13.43 4.88
C PRO A 259 -13.82 -14.26 5.92
N ASN A 260 -13.65 -13.72 7.13
CA ASN A 260 -13.19 -14.52 8.26
C ASN A 260 -14.34 -15.37 8.84
N ILE A 261 -13.99 -16.41 9.59
CA ILE A 261 -14.97 -17.20 10.34
C ILE A 261 -15.59 -16.30 11.43
N PRO A 262 -16.94 -16.29 11.59
CA PRO A 262 -17.60 -15.52 12.63
C PRO A 262 -17.02 -15.80 14.01
N ARG A 263 -16.75 -14.74 14.79
CA ARG A 263 -16.17 -14.80 16.14
C ARG A 263 -14.73 -15.32 16.24
N ILE A 264 -14.08 -15.64 15.12
CA ILE A 264 -12.66 -16.00 15.09
C ILE A 264 -11.87 -14.75 14.65
N GLY A 265 -11.18 -14.13 15.61
CA GLY A 265 -10.22 -13.05 15.34
C GLY A 265 -8.79 -13.59 15.19
N SER A 266 -7.84 -12.70 14.81
CA SER A 266 -6.46 -13.07 14.49
C SER A 266 -5.75 -13.86 15.61
N LYS A 267 -5.93 -13.48 16.88
CA LYS A 267 -5.35 -14.21 18.02
C LYS A 267 -5.87 -15.66 18.12
N THR A 268 -7.18 -15.85 17.91
CA THR A 268 -7.78 -17.19 17.96
C THR A 268 -7.39 -18.02 16.77
N ALA A 269 -7.35 -17.43 15.58
CA ALA A 269 -6.88 -18.07 14.36
C ALA A 269 -5.43 -18.55 14.53
N TYR A 270 -4.54 -17.69 15.01
CA TYR A 270 -3.14 -18.03 15.26
C TYR A 270 -2.96 -19.20 16.23
N LYS A 271 -3.66 -19.17 17.39
CA LYS A 271 -3.61 -20.29 18.34
C LYS A 271 -4.04 -21.60 17.71
N ARG A 272 -5.10 -21.60 16.88
CA ARG A 272 -5.57 -22.80 16.18
C ARG A 272 -4.58 -23.32 15.17
N VAL A 273 -3.96 -22.41 14.38
CA VAL A 273 -2.94 -22.79 13.40
C VAL A 273 -1.70 -23.36 14.09
N LEU A 274 -1.27 -22.80 15.22
CA LEU A 274 -0.18 -23.40 16.01
C LEU A 274 -0.53 -24.77 16.55
N GLN A 275 -1.74 -24.95 17.06
CA GLN A 275 -2.17 -26.18 17.72
C GLN A 275 -2.42 -27.33 16.72
N HIS A 276 -3.07 -27.05 15.59
CA HIS A 276 -3.56 -28.08 14.67
C HIS A 276 -2.78 -28.11 13.34
N GLY A 277 -2.05 -27.06 13.00
CA GLY A 277 -1.31 -26.97 11.75
C GLY A 277 -1.96 -26.01 10.75
N GLY A 278 -2.71 -26.51 9.80
CA GLY A 278 -3.38 -25.69 8.78
C GLY A 278 -4.90 -25.77 8.84
N ILE A 279 -5.57 -25.09 7.91
CA ILE A 279 -7.04 -25.05 7.86
C ILE A 279 -7.64 -26.46 7.66
N ASP A 280 -7.00 -27.29 6.84
CA ASP A 280 -7.49 -28.66 6.57
C ASP A 280 -7.46 -29.53 7.85
N GLN A 281 -6.41 -29.41 8.66
CA GLN A 281 -6.29 -30.12 9.95
C GLN A 281 -7.30 -29.56 10.97
N ILE A 282 -7.44 -28.25 11.04
CA ILE A 282 -8.45 -27.61 11.90
C ILE A 282 -9.86 -28.11 11.56
N ALA A 283 -10.19 -28.22 10.27
CA ALA A 283 -11.48 -28.74 9.82
C ALA A 283 -11.69 -30.21 10.16
N ALA A 284 -10.62 -31.02 10.13
CA ALA A 284 -10.69 -32.45 10.43
C ALA A 284 -10.74 -32.76 11.93
N GLU A 285 -10.08 -31.95 12.75
CA GLU A 285 -9.89 -32.21 14.20
C GLU A 285 -10.84 -31.43 15.10
N THR A 286 -11.59 -30.48 14.56
CA THR A 286 -12.49 -29.62 15.35
C THR A 286 -13.86 -29.46 14.68
N ASP A 287 -14.87 -29.05 15.46
CA ASP A 287 -16.23 -28.76 14.96
C ASP A 287 -16.32 -27.37 14.28
N LEU A 288 -15.18 -26.74 13.94
CA LEU A 288 -15.16 -25.41 13.33
C LEU A 288 -15.54 -25.51 11.84
N ASP A 289 -16.64 -24.86 11.46
CA ASP A 289 -17.01 -24.74 10.05
C ASP A 289 -16.04 -23.77 9.33
N THR A 290 -15.18 -24.35 8.50
CA THR A 290 -14.20 -23.62 7.68
C THR A 290 -14.69 -23.38 6.25
N SER A 291 -15.89 -23.84 5.89
CA SER A 291 -16.42 -23.77 4.51
C SER A 291 -16.50 -22.34 3.97
N VAL A 292 -16.82 -21.38 4.86
CA VAL A 292 -16.90 -19.95 4.56
C VAL A 292 -15.59 -19.36 4.03
N LEU A 293 -14.45 -19.98 4.32
CA LEU A 293 -13.14 -19.48 3.92
C LEU A 293 -12.82 -19.73 2.44
N ASN A 294 -13.44 -20.73 1.82
CA ASN A 294 -13.07 -21.19 0.46
C ASN A 294 -11.53 -21.34 0.29
N HIS A 295 -10.88 -21.85 1.35
CA HIS A 295 -9.42 -21.75 1.54
C HIS A 295 -8.61 -22.39 0.41
N LYS A 296 -9.09 -23.46 -0.22
CA LYS A 296 -8.40 -24.11 -1.36
C LYS A 296 -8.26 -23.13 -2.53
N ARG A 297 -9.35 -22.47 -2.90
CA ARG A 297 -9.33 -21.48 -3.98
C ARG A 297 -8.54 -20.23 -3.60
N VAL A 298 -8.67 -19.78 -2.36
CA VAL A 298 -7.96 -18.59 -1.88
C VAL A 298 -6.44 -18.83 -1.82
N ARG A 299 -6.00 -20.04 -1.38
CA ARG A 299 -4.58 -20.41 -1.46
C ARG A 299 -4.06 -20.32 -2.90
N GLN A 300 -4.82 -20.84 -3.89
CA GLN A 300 -4.45 -20.74 -5.30
C GLN A 300 -4.24 -19.28 -5.73
N LEU A 301 -5.14 -18.36 -5.36
CA LEU A 301 -5.02 -16.95 -5.70
C LEU A 301 -3.72 -16.32 -5.16
N PHE A 302 -3.26 -16.75 -3.97
CA PHE A 302 -2.03 -16.26 -3.35
C PHE A 302 -0.75 -16.98 -3.81
N THR A 303 -0.84 -18.17 -4.42
CA THR A 303 0.34 -19.00 -4.76
C THR A 303 0.52 -19.25 -6.24
N GLU A 304 -0.50 -19.10 -7.08
CA GLU A 304 -0.40 -19.27 -8.53
C GLU A 304 0.12 -17.99 -9.19
N PHE A 305 1.38 -18.00 -9.61
CA PHE A 305 2.09 -16.84 -10.18
C PHE A 305 2.36 -16.95 -11.68
N GLU A 306 1.82 -17.95 -12.37
CA GLU A 306 2.08 -18.22 -13.79
C GLU A 306 1.65 -17.09 -14.75
N SER A 307 0.67 -16.29 -14.33
CA SER A 307 0.22 -15.12 -15.09
C SER A 307 1.16 -13.92 -14.98
N GLU A 308 2.00 -13.89 -13.95
CA GLU A 308 2.89 -12.77 -13.65
C GLU A 308 4.22 -12.95 -14.43
N LYS A 309 4.21 -12.51 -15.68
CA LYS A 309 5.43 -12.52 -16.52
C LYS A 309 6.07 -11.15 -16.50
N PHE A 310 7.38 -11.13 -16.33
CA PHE A 310 8.17 -9.93 -16.37
C PHE A 310 9.10 -9.95 -17.55
N GLU A 311 9.11 -8.84 -18.30
CA GLU A 311 10.28 -8.41 -19.03
C GLU A 311 11.25 -7.75 -18.05
N LYS A 312 12.48 -7.45 -18.50
CA LYS A 312 13.48 -6.76 -17.67
C LYS A 312 12.89 -5.44 -17.13
N ILE A 313 12.84 -5.27 -15.81
CA ILE A 313 12.44 -4.01 -15.18
C ILE A 313 13.60 -3.02 -15.33
N PRO A 314 13.42 -1.89 -16.05
CA PRO A 314 14.49 -0.90 -16.23
C PRO A 314 14.76 -0.13 -14.92
N PHE A 315 15.90 0.52 -14.86
CA PHE A 315 16.18 1.53 -13.85
C PHE A 315 15.47 2.84 -14.18
N CYS A 316 15.27 3.71 -13.18
CA CYS A 316 14.79 5.06 -13.43
C CYS A 316 15.85 5.87 -14.22
N GLY A 317 15.41 6.65 -15.18
CA GLY A 317 16.24 7.57 -15.93
C GLY A 317 16.35 8.97 -15.30
N SER A 318 16.87 9.90 -16.09
CA SER A 318 16.96 11.33 -15.71
C SER A 318 15.68 12.06 -16.10
N PRO A 319 15.06 12.84 -15.20
CA PRO A 319 13.85 13.59 -15.49
C PRO A 319 14.02 14.63 -16.61
N ASP A 320 12.96 14.82 -17.41
CA ASP A 320 12.85 15.99 -18.28
C ASP A 320 12.25 17.16 -17.47
N PHE A 321 13.14 18.00 -16.95
CA PHE A 321 12.72 19.16 -16.13
C PHE A 321 11.98 20.23 -16.93
N SER A 322 12.19 20.35 -18.24
CA SER A 322 11.44 21.28 -19.09
C SER A 322 9.98 20.85 -19.24
N LEU A 323 9.76 19.55 -19.43
CA LEU A 323 8.41 18.98 -19.44
C LEU A 323 7.79 19.00 -18.05
N LEU A 324 8.57 18.75 -16.98
CA LEU A 324 8.08 18.81 -15.61
C LEU A 324 7.57 20.22 -15.25
N GLU A 325 8.28 21.28 -15.63
CA GLU A 325 7.85 22.66 -15.42
C GLU A 325 6.51 22.98 -16.10
N LYS A 326 6.34 22.49 -17.34
CA LYS A 326 5.06 22.65 -18.07
C LYS A 326 3.93 21.87 -17.40
N PHE A 327 4.19 20.63 -17.01
CA PHE A 327 3.23 19.77 -16.32
C PHE A 327 2.78 20.38 -14.99
N VAL A 328 3.74 20.81 -14.15
CA VAL A 328 3.48 21.44 -12.86
C VAL A 328 2.64 22.71 -13.02
N LYS A 329 2.96 23.53 -14.03
CA LYS A 329 2.18 24.74 -14.34
C LYS A 329 0.77 24.41 -14.82
N HIS A 330 0.62 23.43 -15.69
CA HIS A 330 -0.67 23.00 -16.23
C HIS A 330 -1.60 22.50 -15.14
N HIS A 331 -1.10 21.63 -14.26
CA HIS A 331 -1.86 21.05 -13.16
C HIS A 331 -1.87 21.90 -11.89
N LYS A 332 -1.32 23.14 -11.93
CA LYS A 332 -1.23 24.08 -10.78
C LYS A 332 -0.59 23.44 -9.54
N ILE A 333 0.40 22.58 -9.75
CA ILE A 333 1.11 21.86 -8.69
C ILE A 333 2.11 22.80 -8.01
N GLN A 334 2.10 22.84 -6.67
CA GLN A 334 3.05 23.65 -5.90
C GLN A 334 4.24 22.77 -5.49
N VAL A 335 5.35 22.89 -6.22
CA VAL A 335 6.62 22.20 -5.93
C VAL A 335 7.79 23.16 -6.22
N ASN A 336 8.89 22.95 -5.50
CA ASN A 336 10.13 23.69 -5.75
C ASN A 336 10.99 22.91 -6.76
N ILE A 337 10.99 23.35 -8.02
CA ILE A 337 11.71 22.69 -9.13
C ILE A 337 13.22 22.71 -8.88
N GLU A 338 13.81 23.77 -8.32
CA GLU A 338 15.24 23.83 -8.04
C GLU A 338 15.67 22.82 -6.97
N LYS A 339 14.80 22.60 -5.96
CA LYS A 339 15.02 21.55 -4.98
C LYS A 339 14.93 20.17 -5.64
N LEU A 340 13.91 19.96 -6.50
CA LEU A 340 13.76 18.70 -7.23
C LEU A 340 14.98 18.42 -8.12
N ARG A 341 15.50 19.42 -8.84
CA ARG A 341 16.74 19.24 -9.62
C ARG A 341 17.87 18.71 -8.74
N LYS A 342 18.06 19.23 -7.55
CA LYS A 342 19.08 18.73 -6.61
C LYS A 342 18.79 17.29 -6.16
N ASP A 343 17.54 17.00 -5.81
CA ASP A 343 17.13 15.65 -5.35
C ASP A 343 17.35 14.57 -6.43
N PHE A 344 17.29 14.93 -7.71
CA PHE A 344 17.48 13.98 -8.83
C PHE A 344 18.89 14.00 -9.44
N THR A 345 19.71 15.04 -9.21
CA THR A 345 21.06 15.16 -9.81
C THR A 345 22.15 14.59 -8.92
N HIS A 346 21.86 14.25 -7.65
CA HIS A 346 22.83 13.51 -6.85
C HIS A 346 22.93 12.08 -7.39
N ASN A 347 24.04 11.86 -8.12
CA ASN A 347 24.57 10.58 -8.51
C ASN A 347 23.77 9.73 -9.52
N VAL A 348 23.55 10.25 -10.73
CA VAL A 348 23.36 9.36 -11.87
C VAL A 348 24.73 8.81 -12.28
N VAL A 349 25.24 7.83 -11.53
CA VAL A 349 26.28 6.94 -12.06
C VAL A 349 25.55 5.96 -12.96
N ILE A 350 25.51 6.26 -14.25
CA ILE A 350 25.10 5.30 -15.27
C ILE A 350 26.26 4.30 -15.34
N PHE A 351 26.09 3.14 -14.72
CA PHE A 351 26.89 1.98 -15.11
C PHE A 351 26.34 1.54 -16.48
N GLU A 352 26.93 2.05 -17.54
CA GLU A 352 26.93 1.34 -18.80
C GLU A 352 27.75 0.06 -18.52
N GLY A 353 27.05 -1.07 -18.34
CA GLY A 353 27.71 -2.37 -18.37
C GLY A 353 28.32 -2.51 -19.76
N SER A 354 29.63 -2.41 -19.83
CA SER A 354 30.36 -2.95 -20.95
C SER A 354 30.03 -4.44 -21.01
N ASP A 355 29.31 -4.86 -22.03
CA ASP A 355 29.30 -6.25 -22.46
C ASP A 355 30.74 -6.53 -22.98
N GLU A 356 31.68 -6.76 -22.08
CA GLU A 356 32.92 -7.43 -22.40
C GLU A 356 32.55 -8.89 -22.63
N GLU A 357 32.40 -9.24 -23.89
CA GLU A 357 32.48 -10.62 -24.35
C GLU A 357 33.86 -11.14 -23.91
N GLU A 358 33.87 -12.06 -22.93
CA GLU A 358 35.05 -12.89 -22.64
C GLU A 358 35.31 -13.73 -23.88
N GLU A 359 36.25 -13.26 -24.72
CA GLU A 359 36.89 -14.13 -25.72
C GLU A 359 37.58 -15.27 -24.97
N ILE A 360 36.96 -16.44 -25.03
CA ILE A 360 37.62 -17.69 -24.63
C ILE A 360 38.77 -17.92 -25.60
N ILE A 361 39.98 -17.59 -25.19
CA ILE A 361 41.18 -18.01 -25.86
C ILE A 361 41.35 -19.51 -25.58
N GLU A 362 41.01 -20.35 -26.52
CA GLU A 362 41.42 -21.76 -26.51
C GLU A 362 42.92 -21.82 -26.79
N ASP A 363 43.72 -22.10 -25.77
CA ASP A 363 45.10 -22.47 -25.92
C ASP A 363 45.18 -23.85 -26.59
N GLU A 364 45.50 -23.86 -27.86
CA GLU A 364 45.96 -25.07 -28.56
C GLU A 364 47.34 -25.46 -28.01
N ASP A 365 47.36 -26.42 -27.10
CA ASP A 365 48.58 -27.11 -26.70
C ASP A 365 49.10 -27.96 -27.83
N ASP A 366 50.21 -27.49 -28.41
CA ASP A 366 51.01 -28.10 -29.44
C ASP A 366 51.72 -29.34 -28.88
N VAL A 367 51.27 -30.50 -29.31
CA VAL A 367 51.92 -31.78 -29.02
C VAL A 367 52.93 -32.03 -30.11
N SER A 368 54.19 -31.83 -29.83
CA SER A 368 55.27 -32.40 -30.62
C SER A 368 56.41 -32.92 -29.73
N ASN A 369 56.63 -34.22 -29.90
CA ASN A 369 57.76 -35.12 -29.51
C ASN A 369 57.80 -35.70 -28.12
#